data_6512220eed071c0352e1273e9820348d
#
_entry.id   6512220eed071c0352e1273e9820348d
#
_cell.length_a   1.000
_cell.length_b   1.000
_cell.length_c   1.000
_cell.angle_alpha   90.00
_cell.angle_beta   90.00
_cell.angle_gamma   90.00
#
_symmetry.space_group_name_H-M   'P 1'
#
loop_
_entity.id
_entity.type
_entity.pdbx_description
1 polymer ?
#
loop_
_entity_poly.entity_id
_entity_poly.type
_entity_poly.pdbx_seq_one_letter_code
_entity_poly.pdbx_strand_id
1 'polypeptide(L)'
;MKKTLLIACLIIGFNQLASAQAFFSMYQLRDVVPQSQGLQPAFIPNNTFTLGLPTVGASATSQFKIQDLLSKGPNDFNYKIDFDVLLAASADINKVNAHVVSNLFYVGLKTKKGGYSLFVNARVTAGLKYGRDFMEFLANGNSNRIGASIDFKDTQIAINSYHEVGIGHARTFLDKRLTVGLRAKVITGLFNVSSKDGLNGKLFTNPDDFSWTVTTQNGTINTAGIDYLTNADNYEDNELTSYLVNNKNRSVAFDLGVKLKITNRITVEAAMNDIGTIEWQEQTINYNTYDTTVTISGVELRGLDASSDVFRDSIQNKFRSDETNVNYKTSLNSRTFVAASYNFTPKDRVTFMAFNNSVFGEIDPSFAMAYNHTMNKFIIGLVASKRGPENEYNIGANIASDIGPLQLYLAADNALITNRPERFSKIDFRFGLNLMFGYKRWKAPTDYAELDDL
;
A
#
# COMPACT_ATOMS: atom_id res chain seq x y z
N MET A 1 28.63 -9.73 8.42
CA MET A 1 27.77 -9.48 9.58
C MET A 1 26.86 -8.25 9.44
N LYS A 2 27.32 -7.07 8.95
CA LYS A 2 26.44 -5.89 8.77
C LYS A 2 25.41 -6.05 7.65
N LYS A 3 25.72 -6.73 6.55
CA LYS A 3 24.79 -6.99 5.42
C LYS A 3 23.62 -7.92 5.80
N THR A 4 23.89 -8.93 6.61
CA THR A 4 22.87 -9.80 7.20
C THR A 4 21.97 -9.03 8.19
N LEU A 5 22.52 -8.00 8.83
CA LEU A 5 21.77 -7.15 9.77
C LEU A 5 20.83 -6.19 9.03
N LEU A 6 21.20 -5.68 7.85
CA LEU A 6 20.34 -4.80 7.05
C LEU A 6 19.18 -5.56 6.38
N ILE A 7 19.46 -6.75 5.86
CA ILE A 7 18.43 -7.68 5.36
C ILE A 7 17.58 -8.17 6.54
N ALA A 8 18.19 -8.46 7.69
CA ALA A 8 17.47 -8.79 8.91
C ALA A 8 16.70 -7.58 9.46
N CYS A 9 17.19 -6.35 9.38
CA CYS A 9 16.44 -5.14 9.75
C CYS A 9 15.31 -4.81 8.75
N LEU A 10 15.47 -5.07 7.46
CA LEU A 10 14.38 -5.07 6.49
C LEU A 10 13.38 -6.19 6.82
N ILE A 11 13.83 -7.41 7.11
CA ILE A 11 12.98 -8.54 7.48
C ILE A 11 12.42 -8.36 8.91
N ILE A 12 13.18 -7.83 9.87
CA ILE A 12 12.74 -7.55 11.25
C ILE A 12 11.88 -6.28 11.30
N GLY A 13 12.13 -5.29 10.47
CA GLY A 13 11.20 -4.16 10.23
C GLY A 13 9.87 -4.62 9.65
N PHE A 14 9.86 -5.64 8.81
CA PHE A 14 8.63 -6.29 8.32
C PHE A 14 7.96 -7.19 9.39
N ASN A 15 8.69 -7.76 10.34
CA ASN A 15 8.10 -8.60 11.40
C ASN A 15 7.28 -7.83 12.46
N GLN A 16 7.34 -6.50 12.47
CA GLN A 16 6.52 -5.67 13.37
C GLN A 16 5.45 -4.85 12.63
N LEU A 17 5.41 -4.86 11.30
CA LEU A 17 4.57 -3.97 10.49
C LEU A 17 3.82 -4.73 9.39
N ALA A 18 3.14 -5.80 9.73
CA ALA A 18 2.12 -6.36 8.84
C ALA A 18 0.85 -5.50 9.01
N SER A 19 0.53 -4.63 8.06
CA SER A 19 -0.52 -3.63 8.24
C SER A 19 -1.33 -3.39 6.97
N ALA A 20 -2.64 -3.50 7.04
CA ALA A 20 -3.60 -3.25 5.97
C ALA A 20 -4.01 -1.78 5.88
N GLN A 21 -4.56 -1.34 4.75
CA GLN A 21 -4.82 0.08 4.48
C GLN A 21 -6.04 0.61 5.24
N ALA A 22 -5.84 1.46 6.27
CA ALA A 22 -6.89 2.15 7.02
C ALA A 22 -7.60 3.23 6.18
N PHE A 23 -8.18 2.84 5.03
CA PHE A 23 -8.83 3.81 4.16
C PHE A 23 -10.24 4.15 4.59
N PHE A 24 -11.03 3.15 4.91
CA PHE A 24 -12.44 3.35 5.26
C PHE A 24 -12.59 4.12 6.56
N SER A 25 -11.86 3.71 7.60
CA SER A 25 -11.90 4.36 8.91
C SER A 25 -11.34 5.77 8.86
N MET A 26 -10.22 5.99 8.14
CA MET A 26 -9.65 7.33 7.96
C MET A 26 -10.54 8.24 7.13
N TYR A 27 -11.20 7.70 6.09
CA TYR A 27 -12.16 8.44 5.27
C TYR A 27 -13.31 9.02 6.11
N GLN A 28 -13.73 8.32 7.16
CA GLN A 28 -14.83 8.75 8.03
C GLN A 28 -14.49 9.97 8.88
N LEU A 29 -13.21 10.28 9.07
CA LEU A 29 -12.78 11.47 9.79
C LEU A 29 -12.94 12.76 8.96
N ARG A 30 -13.09 12.66 7.64
CA ARG A 30 -13.54 13.72 6.69
C ARG A 30 -12.87 15.09 6.93
N ASP A 31 -13.69 16.13 7.00
CA ASP A 31 -13.27 17.52 7.21
C ASP A 31 -12.72 17.78 8.66
N VAL A 32 -12.87 16.82 9.58
CA VAL A 32 -12.33 16.90 10.95
C VAL A 32 -10.83 16.71 10.98
N VAL A 33 -10.32 15.71 10.26
CA VAL A 33 -8.89 15.40 10.19
C VAL A 33 -8.34 15.80 8.82
N PRO A 34 -7.46 16.81 8.76
CA PRO A 34 -6.98 17.38 7.50
C PRO A 34 -6.33 16.37 6.55
N GLN A 35 -5.63 15.37 7.08
CA GLN A 35 -4.98 14.34 6.27
C GLN A 35 -5.98 13.44 5.50
N SER A 36 -7.27 13.46 5.84
CA SER A 36 -8.33 12.81 5.06
C SER A 36 -8.46 13.36 3.64
N GLN A 37 -7.94 14.57 3.37
CA GLN A 37 -7.81 15.10 2.01
C GLN A 37 -6.96 14.21 1.09
N GLY A 38 -6.05 13.41 1.64
CA GLY A 38 -5.28 12.41 0.89
C GLY A 38 -6.13 11.26 0.35
N LEU A 39 -7.40 11.14 0.78
CA LEU A 39 -8.37 10.15 0.32
C LEU A 39 -9.50 10.81 -0.47
N GLN A 40 -9.91 12.03 -0.06
CA GLN A 40 -10.96 12.80 -0.72
C GLN A 40 -10.54 14.28 -0.80
N PRO A 41 -10.02 14.73 -1.94
CA PRO A 41 -9.54 16.11 -2.13
C PRO A 41 -10.59 17.19 -1.88
N ALA A 42 -11.89 16.86 -1.98
CA ALA A 42 -12.98 17.81 -1.72
C ALA A 42 -13.27 18.03 -0.22
N PHE A 43 -12.56 17.36 0.70
CA PHE A 43 -12.67 17.67 2.12
C PHE A 43 -11.96 18.98 2.43
N ILE A 44 -12.63 19.84 3.20
CA ILE A 44 -12.10 21.13 3.63
C ILE A 44 -11.95 21.10 5.15
N PRO A 45 -10.73 21.27 5.70
CA PRO A 45 -10.52 21.26 7.13
C PRO A 45 -11.43 22.28 7.85
N ASN A 46 -11.94 21.89 9.02
CA ASN A 46 -12.86 22.75 9.78
C ASN A 46 -12.17 23.98 10.36
N ASN A 47 -10.86 23.94 10.56
CA ASN A 47 -10.08 25.00 11.21
C ASN A 47 -9.54 26.00 10.19
N THR A 48 -9.36 27.26 10.63
CA THR A 48 -8.81 28.31 9.77
C THR A 48 -7.39 27.99 9.32
N PHE A 49 -6.55 27.51 10.24
CA PHE A 49 -5.17 27.08 9.97
C PHE A 49 -4.89 25.76 10.68
N THR A 50 -4.26 24.84 9.99
CA THR A 50 -3.81 23.56 10.53
C THR A 50 -2.36 23.32 10.17
N LEU A 51 -1.56 22.93 11.15
CA LEU A 51 -0.23 22.38 10.97
C LEU A 51 -0.26 20.89 11.35
N GLY A 52 -0.09 20.01 10.37
CA GLY A 52 0.04 18.58 10.60
C GLY A 52 1.47 18.23 10.97
N LEU A 53 1.62 17.56 12.10
CA LEU A 53 2.87 16.97 12.55
C LEU A 53 3.12 15.63 11.82
N PRO A 54 4.34 15.08 11.88
CA PRO A 54 4.62 13.79 11.28
C PRO A 54 3.63 12.71 11.74
N THR A 55 3.07 11.99 10.79
CA THR A 55 2.09 10.93 11.03
C THR A 55 2.50 9.68 10.29
N VAL A 56 2.07 8.52 10.78
CA VAL A 56 2.33 7.23 10.13
C VAL A 56 1.03 6.49 9.91
N GLY A 57 0.91 5.92 8.73
CA GLY A 57 -0.11 4.95 8.40
C GLY A 57 0.54 3.77 7.70
N ALA A 58 0.18 2.60 8.08
CA ALA A 58 0.72 1.41 7.47
C ALA A 58 -0.37 0.38 7.21
N SER A 59 -0.16 -0.47 6.19
CA SER A 59 -1.13 -1.45 5.78
C SER A 59 -0.50 -2.68 5.10
N ALA A 60 -0.95 -3.89 5.44
CA ALA A 60 -0.68 -5.09 4.68
C ALA A 60 -1.94 -5.96 4.54
N THR A 61 -2.01 -6.65 3.42
CA THR A 61 -3.05 -7.66 3.15
C THR A 61 -2.39 -8.88 2.53
N SER A 62 -2.79 -10.05 2.99
CA SER A 62 -2.43 -11.31 2.34
C SER A 62 -3.66 -12.21 2.28
N GLN A 63 -3.57 -13.31 1.57
CA GLN A 63 -4.57 -14.37 1.61
C GLN A 63 -4.36 -15.32 2.81
N PHE A 64 -3.22 -15.18 3.49
CA PHE A 64 -2.88 -15.98 4.66
C PHE A 64 -3.05 -15.18 5.92
N LYS A 65 -3.40 -15.84 7.01
CA LYS A 65 -3.25 -15.28 8.35
C LYS A 65 -1.77 -15.30 8.73
N ILE A 66 -1.35 -14.36 9.55
CA ILE A 66 0.05 -14.32 10.02
C ILE A 66 0.44 -15.59 10.75
N GLN A 67 -0.50 -16.19 11.50
CA GLN A 67 -0.28 -17.48 12.17
C GLN A 67 -0.03 -18.64 11.19
N ASP A 68 -0.54 -18.56 9.97
CA ASP A 68 -0.34 -19.59 8.94
C ASP A 68 1.05 -19.45 8.29
N LEU A 69 1.65 -18.25 8.37
CA LEU A 69 3.01 -17.98 7.92
C LEU A 69 4.08 -18.48 8.88
N LEU A 70 3.77 -18.52 10.18
CA LEU A 70 4.76 -18.69 11.23
C LEU A 70 4.38 -19.86 12.12
N SER A 71 5.04 -21.00 11.95
CA SER A 71 5.01 -22.09 12.91
C SER A 71 6.01 -21.83 14.04
N LYS A 72 5.63 -22.17 15.29
CA LYS A 72 6.55 -22.12 16.42
C LYS A 72 7.58 -23.22 16.28
N GLY A 73 8.85 -22.83 16.29
CA GLY A 73 9.95 -23.80 16.41
C GLY A 73 9.99 -24.48 17.80
N PRO A 74 10.89 -25.44 18.00
CA PRO A 74 11.02 -26.20 19.25
C PRO A 74 11.24 -25.32 20.49
N ASN A 75 11.77 -24.12 20.30
CA ASN A 75 11.93 -23.10 21.34
C ASN A 75 10.93 -21.98 21.10
N ASP A 76 10.15 -21.56 22.08
CA ASP A 76 9.06 -20.58 22.01
C ASP A 76 9.41 -19.21 21.38
N PHE A 77 10.69 -18.93 21.14
CA PHE A 77 11.18 -17.68 20.54
C PHE A 77 11.56 -17.78 19.07
N ASN A 78 11.59 -18.98 18.48
CA ASN A 78 11.94 -19.17 17.08
C ASN A 78 10.69 -19.45 16.25
N TYR A 79 10.34 -18.51 15.38
CA TYR A 79 9.32 -18.72 14.36
C TYR A 79 9.97 -19.20 13.07
N LYS A 80 9.38 -20.20 12.45
CA LYS A 80 9.77 -20.69 11.11
C LYS A 80 8.61 -20.47 10.15
N ILE A 81 8.94 -20.16 8.91
CA ILE A 81 7.95 -20.13 7.84
C ILE A 81 7.61 -21.59 7.52
N ASP A 82 6.32 -21.90 7.60
CA ASP A 82 5.79 -23.22 7.27
C ASP A 82 5.17 -23.18 5.87
N PHE A 83 5.96 -23.61 4.89
CA PHE A 83 5.54 -23.58 3.49
C PHE A 83 4.42 -24.58 3.19
N ASP A 84 4.30 -25.69 3.93
CA ASP A 84 3.21 -26.65 3.75
C ASP A 84 1.88 -26.05 4.18
N VAL A 85 1.86 -25.31 5.29
CA VAL A 85 0.67 -24.57 5.76
C VAL A 85 0.31 -23.47 4.76
N LEU A 86 1.31 -22.77 4.24
CA LEU A 86 1.09 -21.75 3.20
C LEU A 86 0.53 -22.34 1.92
N LEU A 87 1.05 -23.47 1.47
CA LEU A 87 0.56 -24.17 0.29
C LEU A 87 -0.88 -24.63 0.49
N ALA A 88 -1.20 -25.17 1.67
CA ALA A 88 -2.57 -25.61 1.98
C ALA A 88 -3.57 -24.44 1.99
N ALA A 89 -3.14 -23.24 2.42
CA ALA A 89 -3.95 -22.03 2.43
C ALA A 89 -3.96 -21.29 1.09
N SER A 90 -3.11 -21.66 0.11
CA SER A 90 -2.97 -20.99 -1.17
C SER A 90 -4.16 -21.21 -2.08
N ALA A 91 -4.67 -20.13 -2.69
CA ALA A 91 -5.58 -20.15 -3.82
C ALA A 91 -4.80 -20.37 -5.14
N ASP A 92 -5.52 -20.47 -6.27
CA ASP A 92 -4.89 -20.57 -7.59
C ASP A 92 -4.02 -19.36 -7.91
N ILE A 93 -4.49 -18.16 -7.52
CA ILE A 93 -3.74 -16.91 -7.59
C ILE A 93 -3.75 -16.24 -6.23
N ASN A 94 -2.57 -15.88 -5.76
CA ASN A 94 -2.34 -15.29 -4.45
C ASN A 94 -1.82 -13.87 -4.58
N LYS A 95 -2.22 -13.00 -3.65
CA LYS A 95 -1.78 -11.59 -3.61
C LYS A 95 -1.35 -11.21 -2.19
N VAL A 96 -0.21 -10.55 -2.11
CA VAL A 96 0.27 -9.90 -0.89
C VAL A 96 0.51 -8.43 -1.23
N ASN A 97 -0.07 -7.53 -0.44
CA ASN A 97 0.11 -6.10 -0.64
C ASN A 97 0.48 -5.44 0.68
N ALA A 98 1.43 -4.51 0.62
CA ALA A 98 1.80 -3.66 1.74
C ALA A 98 1.86 -2.19 1.28
N HIS A 99 1.53 -1.29 2.20
CA HIS A 99 1.59 0.14 1.95
C HIS A 99 1.93 0.88 3.24
N VAL A 100 2.94 1.72 3.18
CA VAL A 100 3.31 2.63 4.26
C VAL A 100 3.22 4.06 3.74
N VAL A 101 2.61 4.93 4.50
CA VAL A 101 2.59 6.37 4.24
C VAL A 101 2.98 7.11 5.51
N SER A 102 3.99 7.95 5.40
CA SER A 102 4.32 8.94 6.42
C SER A 102 3.99 10.32 5.86
N ASN A 103 3.06 11.02 6.49
CA ASN A 103 2.87 12.42 6.21
C ASN A 103 3.90 13.20 7.04
N LEU A 104 4.93 13.69 6.40
CA LEU A 104 6.05 14.38 7.05
C LEU A 104 5.68 15.81 7.44
N PHE A 105 4.85 16.43 6.62
CA PHE A 105 4.44 17.82 6.81
C PHE A 105 3.09 18.08 6.14
N TYR A 106 2.24 18.85 6.80
CA TYR A 106 0.97 19.30 6.26
C TYR A 106 0.64 20.71 6.75
N VAL A 107 0.25 21.59 5.84
CA VAL A 107 -0.35 22.90 6.15
C VAL A 107 -1.69 23.00 5.47
N GLY A 108 -2.72 23.35 6.22
CA GLY A 108 -4.06 23.61 5.72
C GLY A 108 -4.53 25.02 6.05
N LEU A 109 -5.16 25.66 5.08
CA LEU A 109 -5.78 26.99 5.22
C LEU A 109 -7.23 26.92 4.77
N LYS A 110 -8.18 27.26 5.64
CA LYS A 110 -9.59 27.40 5.30
C LYS A 110 -9.90 28.83 4.89
N THR A 111 -10.67 28.96 3.84
CA THR A 111 -11.20 30.24 3.36
C THR A 111 -12.73 30.25 3.43
N LYS A 112 -13.37 31.39 3.15
CA LYS A 112 -14.84 31.49 3.15
C LYS A 112 -15.54 30.58 2.15
N LYS A 113 -14.86 30.22 1.03
CA LYS A 113 -15.44 29.42 -0.07
C LYS A 113 -14.66 28.14 -0.37
N GLY A 114 -13.70 27.75 0.48
CA GLY A 114 -12.87 26.58 0.19
C GLY A 114 -11.69 26.45 1.13
N GLY A 115 -10.64 25.79 0.66
CA GLY A 115 -9.40 25.63 1.40
C GLY A 115 -8.21 25.33 0.51
N TYR A 116 -7.03 25.56 1.03
CA TYR A 116 -5.74 25.24 0.41
C TYR A 116 -4.96 24.30 1.31
N SER A 117 -4.15 23.47 0.73
CA SER A 117 -3.21 22.62 1.47
C SER A 117 -1.86 22.54 0.79
N LEU A 118 -0.82 22.40 1.60
CA LEU A 118 0.53 22.03 1.21
C LEU A 118 0.89 20.77 2.02
N PHE A 119 1.50 19.78 1.39
CA PHE A 119 1.84 18.54 2.06
C PHE A 119 3.11 17.90 1.50
N VAL A 120 3.79 17.17 2.35
CA VAL A 120 4.95 16.34 2.02
C VAL A 120 4.71 14.96 2.62
N ASN A 121 4.75 13.94 1.78
CA ASN A 121 4.61 12.55 2.21
C ASN A 121 5.78 11.70 1.70
N ALA A 122 6.14 10.68 2.47
CA ALA A 122 6.94 9.55 2.02
C ALA A 122 6.03 8.33 1.91
N ARG A 123 6.19 7.55 0.84
CA ARG A 123 5.36 6.37 0.57
C ARG A 123 6.21 5.18 0.14
N VAL A 124 5.81 4.02 0.63
CA VAL A 124 6.28 2.72 0.16
C VAL A 124 5.06 1.88 -0.17
N THR A 125 5.03 1.31 -1.36
CA THR A 125 4.00 0.35 -1.77
C THR A 125 4.70 -0.91 -2.26
N ALA A 126 4.24 -2.07 -1.83
CA ALA A 126 4.74 -3.35 -2.28
C ALA A 126 3.57 -4.27 -2.62
N GLY A 127 3.66 -4.94 -3.75
CA GLY A 127 2.72 -5.95 -4.20
C GLY A 127 3.47 -7.16 -4.72
N LEU A 128 3.01 -8.34 -4.35
CA LEU A 128 3.41 -9.63 -4.91
C LEU A 128 2.14 -10.38 -5.30
N LYS A 129 2.07 -10.79 -6.54
CA LYS A 129 1.04 -11.69 -7.08
C LYS A 129 1.75 -12.96 -7.55
N TYR A 130 1.21 -14.13 -7.25
CA TYR A 130 1.82 -15.41 -7.67
C TYR A 130 0.79 -16.51 -7.75
N GLY A 131 1.05 -17.47 -8.63
CA GLY A 131 0.26 -18.67 -8.79
C GLY A 131 0.53 -19.73 -7.70
N ARG A 132 -0.39 -20.66 -7.52
CA ARG A 132 -0.23 -21.79 -6.57
C ARG A 132 1.02 -22.62 -6.89
N ASP A 133 1.36 -22.81 -8.16
CA ASP A 133 2.54 -23.54 -8.61
C ASP A 133 3.84 -22.96 -8.05
N PHE A 134 3.93 -21.60 -7.96
CA PHE A 134 5.07 -20.94 -7.34
C PHE A 134 5.21 -21.27 -5.84
N MET A 135 4.09 -21.32 -5.12
CA MET A 135 4.10 -21.69 -3.69
C MET A 135 4.44 -23.17 -3.50
N GLU A 136 3.92 -24.05 -4.37
CA GLU A 136 4.27 -25.46 -4.34
C GLU A 136 5.77 -25.69 -4.59
N PHE A 137 6.34 -24.92 -5.51
CA PHE A 137 7.79 -24.96 -5.75
C PHE A 137 8.60 -24.47 -4.54
N LEU A 138 8.15 -23.44 -3.84
CA LEU A 138 8.80 -22.97 -2.61
C LEU A 138 8.71 -23.99 -1.45
N ALA A 139 7.58 -24.69 -1.34
CA ALA A 139 7.35 -25.67 -0.28
C ALA A 139 8.10 -26.98 -0.53
N ASN A 140 7.99 -27.52 -1.73
CA ASN A 140 8.37 -28.91 -2.06
C ASN A 140 9.52 -29.00 -3.09
N GLY A 141 9.97 -27.86 -3.63
CA GLY A 141 10.84 -27.86 -4.80
C GLY A 141 10.10 -28.45 -6.02
N ASN A 142 10.83 -29.22 -6.82
CA ASN A 142 10.29 -29.90 -8.00
C ASN A 142 9.87 -31.38 -7.73
N SER A 143 10.06 -31.86 -6.52
CA SER A 143 9.90 -33.32 -6.19
C SER A 143 8.50 -33.87 -6.48
N ASN A 144 7.47 -33.05 -6.23
CA ASN A 144 6.06 -33.41 -6.44
C ASN A 144 5.58 -33.21 -7.89
N ARG A 145 6.44 -32.67 -8.78
CA ARG A 145 6.11 -32.32 -10.17
C ARG A 145 7.03 -32.99 -11.20
N ILE A 146 7.62 -34.14 -10.85
CA ILE A 146 8.42 -34.93 -11.82
C ILE A 146 7.50 -35.39 -12.95
N GLY A 147 7.88 -35.12 -14.19
CA GLY A 147 7.06 -35.36 -15.37
C GLY A 147 5.95 -34.33 -15.64
N ALA A 148 5.85 -33.28 -14.83
CA ALA A 148 4.92 -32.17 -15.00
C ALA A 148 5.64 -30.82 -14.98
N SER A 149 5.02 -29.80 -15.54
CA SER A 149 5.56 -28.42 -15.51
C SER A 149 5.03 -27.64 -14.34
N ILE A 150 5.89 -26.82 -13.75
CA ILE A 150 5.58 -25.74 -12.81
C ILE A 150 5.52 -24.45 -13.61
N ASP A 151 4.44 -23.69 -13.53
CA ASP A 151 4.21 -22.47 -14.32
C ASP A 151 4.30 -21.23 -13.42
N PHE A 152 5.18 -20.28 -13.78
CA PHE A 152 5.41 -19.03 -13.04
C PHE A 152 4.73 -17.80 -13.67
N LYS A 153 3.95 -17.99 -14.72
CA LYS A 153 3.35 -16.89 -15.53
C LYS A 153 2.56 -15.85 -14.75
N ASP A 154 1.94 -16.25 -13.61
CA ASP A 154 1.12 -15.36 -12.79
C ASP A 154 1.91 -14.63 -11.70
N THR A 155 3.26 -14.77 -11.71
CA THR A 155 4.10 -14.12 -10.70
C THR A 155 4.46 -12.71 -11.13
N GLN A 156 4.01 -11.72 -10.36
CA GLN A 156 4.27 -10.29 -10.60
C GLN A 156 4.75 -9.62 -9.32
N ILE A 157 5.73 -8.72 -9.45
CA ILE A 157 6.27 -7.90 -8.37
C ILE A 157 6.06 -6.44 -8.72
N ALA A 158 5.61 -5.64 -7.74
CA ALA A 158 5.46 -4.21 -7.86
C ALA A 158 5.84 -3.53 -6.53
N ILE A 159 7.04 -3.02 -6.43
CA ILE A 159 7.53 -2.28 -5.26
C ILE A 159 7.89 -0.88 -5.70
N ASN A 160 7.35 0.13 -5.04
CA ASN A 160 7.65 1.53 -5.27
C ASN A 160 7.91 2.23 -3.94
N SER A 161 8.99 2.99 -3.86
CA SER A 161 9.26 3.95 -2.79
C SER A 161 9.45 5.33 -3.41
N TYR A 162 8.80 6.34 -2.86
CA TYR A 162 8.85 7.70 -3.39
C TYR A 162 8.45 8.74 -2.35
N HIS A 163 8.89 9.98 -2.58
CA HIS A 163 8.36 11.17 -1.91
C HIS A 163 7.33 11.85 -2.79
N GLU A 164 6.38 12.52 -2.16
CA GLU A 164 5.47 13.44 -2.84
C GLU A 164 5.43 14.78 -2.13
N VAL A 165 5.59 15.86 -2.89
CA VAL A 165 5.36 17.24 -2.47
C VAL A 165 4.21 17.78 -3.28
N GLY A 166 3.17 18.28 -2.63
CA GLY A 166 2.00 18.70 -3.37
C GLY A 166 1.24 19.84 -2.73
N ILE A 167 0.45 20.46 -3.58
CA ILE A 167 -0.51 21.49 -3.20
C ILE A 167 -1.92 20.99 -3.50
N GLY A 168 -2.87 21.41 -2.66
CA GLY A 168 -4.29 21.09 -2.84
C GLY A 168 -5.15 22.34 -2.77
N HIS A 169 -6.24 22.32 -3.54
CA HIS A 169 -7.28 23.33 -3.47
C HIS A 169 -8.64 22.66 -3.53
N ALA A 170 -9.51 23.01 -2.60
CA ALA A 170 -10.92 22.63 -2.63
C ALA A 170 -11.78 23.88 -2.60
N ARG A 171 -12.84 23.90 -3.41
CA ARG A 171 -13.76 25.05 -3.49
C ARG A 171 -15.20 24.58 -3.52
N THR A 172 -16.04 25.32 -2.79
CA THR A 172 -17.48 25.12 -2.74
C THR A 172 -18.22 26.05 -3.71
N PHE A 173 -19.25 25.48 -4.34
CA PHE A 173 -20.13 26.11 -5.32
C PHE A 173 -21.59 25.83 -4.93
N LEU A 174 -22.54 26.42 -5.67
CA LEU A 174 -23.98 26.16 -5.55
C LEU A 174 -24.46 26.24 -4.09
N ASP A 175 -24.22 27.39 -3.46
CA ASP A 175 -24.59 27.65 -2.06
C ASP A 175 -24.16 26.52 -1.11
N LYS A 176 -22.87 26.14 -1.19
CA LYS A 176 -22.22 25.08 -0.42
C LYS A 176 -22.71 23.65 -0.71
N ARG A 177 -23.49 23.44 -1.78
CA ARG A 177 -23.95 22.08 -2.14
C ARG A 177 -22.89 21.27 -2.86
N LEU A 178 -22.10 21.90 -3.72
CA LEU A 178 -21.05 21.21 -4.49
C LEU A 178 -19.67 21.64 -4.02
N THR A 179 -18.81 20.72 -3.67
CA THR A 179 -17.38 20.97 -3.43
C THR A 179 -16.56 20.14 -4.42
N VAL A 180 -15.63 20.80 -5.08
CA VAL A 180 -14.66 20.17 -5.97
C VAL A 180 -13.28 20.38 -5.38
N GLY A 181 -12.48 19.34 -5.34
CA GLY A 181 -11.10 19.36 -4.85
C GLY A 181 -10.12 18.81 -5.89
N LEU A 182 -8.98 19.47 -5.99
CA LEU A 182 -7.86 19.08 -6.84
C LEU A 182 -6.58 19.14 -6.01
N ARG A 183 -5.70 18.15 -6.18
CA ARG A 183 -4.34 18.17 -5.65
C ARG A 183 -3.37 17.88 -6.80
N ALA A 184 -2.32 18.66 -6.89
CA ALA A 184 -1.21 18.42 -7.82
C ALA A 184 0.04 18.07 -7.00
N LYS A 185 0.77 17.07 -7.44
CA LYS A 185 1.92 16.49 -6.72
C LYS A 185 3.10 16.33 -7.64
N VAL A 186 4.28 16.71 -7.16
CA VAL A 186 5.55 16.27 -7.72
C VAL A 186 5.97 15.02 -6.98
N ILE A 187 6.25 13.97 -7.73
CA ILE A 187 6.71 12.69 -7.23
C ILE A 187 8.20 12.57 -7.49
N THR A 188 8.97 12.14 -6.49
CA THR A 188 10.38 11.80 -6.63
C THR A 188 10.56 10.33 -6.25
N GLY A 189 10.82 9.46 -7.23
CA GLY A 189 11.03 8.04 -7.03
C GLY A 189 12.38 7.77 -6.39
N LEU A 190 12.41 6.87 -5.40
CA LEU A 190 13.62 6.49 -4.67
C LEU A 190 14.05 5.07 -5.00
N PHE A 191 13.09 4.17 -5.06
CA PHE A 191 13.34 2.75 -5.22
C PHE A 191 12.19 2.09 -5.98
N ASN A 192 12.53 1.22 -6.90
CA ASN A 192 11.55 0.41 -7.64
C ASN A 192 12.06 -1.00 -7.90
N VAL A 193 11.16 -1.96 -7.79
CA VAL A 193 11.26 -3.28 -8.43
C VAL A 193 9.92 -3.58 -9.07
N SER A 194 9.91 -3.85 -10.36
CA SER A 194 8.66 -4.18 -11.05
C SER A 194 8.89 -5.19 -12.18
N SER A 195 8.02 -6.19 -12.24
CA SER A 195 7.91 -7.07 -13.41
C SER A 195 6.75 -6.58 -14.27
N LYS A 196 7.03 -6.16 -15.50
CA LYS A 196 6.02 -5.58 -16.38
C LYS A 196 4.96 -6.60 -16.80
N ASP A 197 5.39 -7.78 -17.21
CA ASP A 197 4.53 -8.82 -17.80
C ASP A 197 4.56 -10.13 -16.97
N GLY A 198 5.00 -10.07 -15.74
CA GLY A 198 5.20 -11.22 -14.86
C GLY A 198 6.54 -11.93 -15.09
N LEU A 199 6.80 -12.92 -14.26
CA LEU A 199 7.91 -13.85 -14.43
C LEU A 199 7.43 -14.98 -15.34
N ASN A 200 7.40 -14.77 -16.63
CA ASN A 200 6.91 -15.75 -17.60
C ASN A 200 7.91 -16.88 -17.78
N GLY A 201 7.75 -17.95 -17.02
CA GLY A 201 8.65 -19.10 -17.09
C GLY A 201 7.96 -20.39 -16.70
N LYS A 202 8.53 -21.52 -17.15
CA LYS A 202 8.11 -22.87 -16.79
C LYS A 202 9.32 -23.71 -16.42
N LEU A 203 9.17 -24.54 -15.41
CA LEU A 203 10.14 -25.54 -15.02
C LEU A 203 9.52 -26.93 -15.26
N PHE A 204 10.16 -27.75 -16.08
CA PHE A 204 9.82 -29.16 -16.27
C PHE A 204 10.94 -30.04 -15.74
N THR A 205 10.59 -31.05 -14.96
CA THR A 205 11.54 -32.06 -14.47
C THR A 205 11.34 -33.35 -15.24
N ASN A 206 12.37 -33.77 -15.94
CA ASN A 206 12.34 -35.02 -16.72
C ASN A 206 12.28 -36.23 -15.77
N PRO A 207 11.33 -37.16 -15.95
CA PRO A 207 11.23 -38.34 -15.11
C PRO A 207 12.34 -39.37 -15.30
N ASP A 208 13.04 -39.35 -16.44
CA ASP A 208 14.03 -40.40 -16.78
C ASP A 208 15.40 -40.12 -16.18
N ASP A 209 15.81 -38.81 -16.17
CA ASP A 209 17.16 -38.41 -15.76
C ASP A 209 17.15 -37.26 -14.72
N PHE A 210 15.97 -36.83 -14.28
CA PHE A 210 15.76 -35.75 -13.35
C PHE A 210 16.37 -34.41 -13.78
N SER A 211 16.68 -34.26 -15.06
CA SER A 211 17.12 -32.99 -15.61
C SER A 211 15.99 -31.94 -15.57
N TRP A 212 16.37 -30.70 -15.37
CA TRP A 212 15.44 -29.57 -15.38
C TRP A 212 15.48 -28.87 -16.72
N THR A 213 14.33 -28.77 -17.35
CA THR A 213 14.14 -27.90 -18.50
C THR A 213 13.42 -26.64 -18.04
N VAL A 214 14.13 -25.54 -18.04
CA VAL A 214 13.57 -24.21 -17.75
C VAL A 214 13.33 -23.51 -19.08
N THR A 215 12.09 -23.15 -19.30
CA THR A 215 11.69 -22.33 -20.45
C THR A 215 11.30 -20.95 -19.94
N THR A 216 11.97 -19.93 -20.41
CA THR A 216 11.61 -18.53 -20.16
C THR A 216 10.95 -17.93 -21.40
N GLN A 217 10.04 -17.00 -21.19
CA GLN A 217 9.48 -16.15 -22.23
C GLN A 217 10.01 -14.72 -22.05
N ASN A 218 9.86 -13.90 -23.07
CA ASN A 218 10.23 -12.49 -22.99
C ASN A 218 9.59 -11.85 -21.78
N GLY A 219 10.42 -11.34 -20.88
CA GLY A 219 10.01 -10.65 -19.67
C GLY A 219 11.07 -9.64 -19.26
N THR A 220 10.66 -8.64 -18.48
CA THR A 220 11.57 -7.63 -17.96
C THR A 220 11.29 -7.41 -16.50
N ILE A 221 12.32 -7.53 -15.67
CA ILE A 221 12.33 -7.02 -14.29
C ILE A 221 13.05 -5.68 -14.31
N ASN A 222 12.32 -4.63 -14.07
CA ASN A 222 12.88 -3.29 -13.96
C ASN A 222 13.20 -2.99 -12.51
N THR A 223 14.36 -2.39 -12.28
CA THR A 223 14.77 -1.92 -10.97
C THR A 223 15.34 -0.50 -11.05
N ALA A 224 15.20 0.25 -9.96
CA ALA A 224 15.85 1.54 -9.79
C ALA A 224 16.23 1.75 -8.33
N GLY A 225 17.37 2.35 -8.07
CA GLY A 225 17.85 2.69 -6.73
C GLY A 225 18.26 1.50 -5.85
N ILE A 226 18.34 0.27 -6.40
CA ILE A 226 18.72 -0.92 -5.64
C ILE A 226 20.12 -0.79 -5.06
N ASP A 227 21.07 -0.31 -5.85
CA ASP A 227 22.47 -0.23 -5.44
C ASP A 227 22.66 0.65 -4.21
N TYR A 228 21.95 1.77 -4.10
CA TYR A 228 22.00 2.62 -2.91
C TYR A 228 21.47 1.93 -1.65
N LEU A 229 20.56 0.95 -1.78
CA LEU A 229 20.04 0.21 -0.65
C LEU A 229 20.90 -0.99 -0.27
N THR A 230 21.50 -1.66 -1.24
CA THR A 230 22.27 -2.90 -1.03
C THR A 230 23.75 -2.65 -0.80
N ASN A 231 24.30 -1.57 -1.36
CA ASN A 231 25.71 -1.21 -1.35
C ASN A 231 25.92 0.19 -0.73
N ALA A 232 25.15 0.55 0.28
CA ALA A 232 25.21 1.87 0.92
C ALA A 232 26.62 2.25 1.41
N ASP A 233 27.45 1.26 1.77
CA ASP A 233 28.84 1.46 2.19
C ASP A 233 29.76 1.94 1.02
N ASN A 234 29.31 1.86 -0.23
CA ASN A 234 30.07 2.27 -1.42
C ASN A 234 29.83 3.74 -1.81
N TYR A 235 28.88 4.41 -1.16
CA TYR A 235 28.52 5.79 -1.46
C TYR A 235 28.89 6.71 -0.30
N GLU A 236 29.37 7.91 -0.64
CA GLU A 236 29.54 8.97 0.35
C GLU A 236 28.17 9.47 0.82
N ASP A 237 28.07 9.91 2.08
CA ASP A 237 26.81 10.42 2.68
C ASP A 237 26.15 11.52 1.84
N ASN A 238 26.96 12.34 1.15
CA ASN A 238 26.49 13.40 0.27
C ASN A 238 25.82 12.87 -1.01
N GLU A 239 26.29 11.75 -1.57
CA GLU A 239 25.71 11.14 -2.78
C GLU A 239 24.36 10.54 -2.48
N LEU A 240 24.25 9.78 -1.39
CA LEU A 240 22.99 9.21 -0.95
C LEU A 240 21.95 10.31 -0.64
N THR A 241 22.36 11.35 0.08
CA THR A 241 21.47 12.49 0.40
C THR A 241 21.03 13.20 -0.88
N SER A 242 21.94 13.42 -1.83
CA SER A 242 21.61 14.02 -3.13
C SER A 242 20.62 13.16 -3.91
N TYR A 243 20.82 11.85 -3.96
CA TYR A 243 19.90 10.92 -4.59
C TYR A 243 18.52 10.98 -3.95
N LEU A 244 18.41 10.95 -2.63
CA LEU A 244 17.13 10.97 -1.91
C LEU A 244 16.32 12.23 -2.18
N VAL A 245 16.98 13.36 -2.42
CA VAL A 245 16.30 14.67 -2.52
C VAL A 245 16.25 15.19 -3.96
N ASN A 246 17.25 14.92 -4.77
CA ASN A 246 17.46 15.59 -6.06
C ASN A 246 17.71 14.65 -7.24
N ASN A 247 17.28 13.37 -7.17
CA ASN A 247 17.41 12.44 -8.30
C ASN A 247 16.53 12.86 -9.49
N LYS A 248 16.75 12.24 -10.66
CA LYS A 248 16.02 12.50 -11.91
C LYS A 248 14.71 11.70 -12.03
N ASN A 249 14.41 10.81 -11.09
CA ASN A 249 13.19 9.97 -11.10
C ASN A 249 11.97 10.81 -10.70
N ARG A 250 11.61 11.82 -11.50
CA ARG A 250 10.56 12.79 -11.19
C ARG A 250 9.38 12.71 -12.13
N SER A 251 8.20 12.89 -11.56
CA SER A 251 6.95 12.90 -12.30
C SER A 251 5.91 13.78 -11.61
N VAL A 252 4.79 14.00 -12.29
CA VAL A 252 3.65 14.75 -11.76
C VAL A 252 2.46 13.80 -11.65
N ALA A 253 1.71 13.93 -10.55
CA ALA A 253 0.48 13.20 -10.33
C ALA A 253 -0.63 14.12 -9.79
N PHE A 254 -1.86 13.67 -9.94
CA PHE A 254 -3.04 14.43 -9.57
C PHE A 254 -3.99 13.60 -8.71
N ASP A 255 -4.74 14.30 -7.85
CA ASP A 255 -5.89 13.74 -7.13
C ASP A 255 -7.10 14.62 -7.42
N LEU A 256 -8.24 14.00 -7.66
CA LEU A 256 -9.51 14.66 -7.94
C LEU A 256 -10.56 14.22 -6.93
N GLY A 257 -11.43 15.12 -6.49
CA GLY A 257 -12.51 14.79 -5.59
C GLY A 257 -13.74 15.68 -5.78
N VAL A 258 -14.90 15.09 -5.59
CA VAL A 258 -16.18 15.79 -5.63
C VAL A 258 -17.00 15.37 -4.42
N LYS A 259 -17.65 16.35 -3.78
CA LYS A 259 -18.62 16.16 -2.69
C LYS A 259 -19.89 16.95 -3.05
N LEU A 260 -21.03 16.26 -3.14
CA LEU A 260 -22.34 16.83 -3.46
C LEU A 260 -23.32 16.58 -2.32
N LYS A 261 -23.78 17.66 -1.69
CA LYS A 261 -24.93 17.64 -0.76
C LYS A 261 -26.22 17.66 -1.58
N ILE A 262 -26.88 16.52 -1.67
CA ILE A 262 -28.19 16.41 -2.35
C ILE A 262 -29.26 17.07 -1.50
N THR A 263 -29.22 16.81 -0.20
CA THR A 263 -30.05 17.45 0.85
C THR A 263 -29.18 17.72 2.07
N ASN A 264 -29.70 18.39 3.10
CA ASN A 264 -28.98 18.57 4.37
C ASN A 264 -28.68 17.23 5.09
N ARG A 265 -29.31 16.13 4.66
CA ARG A 265 -29.11 14.77 5.22
C ARG A 265 -28.30 13.87 4.31
N ILE A 266 -28.34 14.06 2.99
CA ILE A 266 -27.75 13.16 2.01
C ILE A 266 -26.59 13.83 1.32
N THR A 267 -25.42 13.19 1.40
CA THR A 267 -24.20 13.62 0.68
C THR A 267 -23.67 12.45 -0.13
N VAL A 268 -23.29 12.72 -1.37
CA VAL A 268 -22.60 11.76 -2.26
C VAL A 268 -21.22 12.29 -2.59
N GLU A 269 -20.24 11.41 -2.64
CA GLU A 269 -18.84 11.74 -2.80
C GLU A 269 -18.17 10.78 -3.79
N ALA A 270 -17.25 11.31 -4.59
CA ALA A 270 -16.37 10.52 -5.43
C ALA A 270 -14.97 11.12 -5.42
N ALA A 271 -13.96 10.28 -5.44
CA ALA A 271 -12.56 10.70 -5.53
C ALA A 271 -11.73 9.70 -6.33
N MET A 272 -10.73 10.21 -7.03
CA MET A 272 -9.69 9.43 -7.67
C MET A 272 -8.34 10.04 -7.31
N ASN A 273 -7.47 9.26 -6.70
CA ASN A 273 -6.18 9.69 -6.20
C ASN A 273 -5.05 8.97 -6.92
N ASP A 274 -3.85 9.57 -6.89
CA ASP A 274 -2.62 9.02 -7.45
C ASP A 274 -2.72 8.74 -8.96
N ILE A 275 -3.34 9.69 -9.71
CA ILE A 275 -3.43 9.66 -11.17
C ILE A 275 -2.09 10.11 -11.72
N GLY A 276 -1.26 9.18 -12.17
CA GLY A 276 0.06 9.47 -12.71
C GLY A 276 0.98 8.25 -12.78
N THR A 277 2.21 8.52 -13.20
CA THR A 277 3.27 7.50 -13.32
C THR A 277 4.53 8.02 -12.64
N ILE A 278 5.46 7.14 -12.31
CA ILE A 278 6.84 7.48 -11.98
C ILE A 278 7.71 7.17 -13.19
N GLU A 279 8.50 8.13 -13.64
CA GLU A 279 9.50 7.94 -14.67
C GLU A 279 10.86 7.70 -14.02
N TRP A 280 11.40 6.51 -14.23
CA TRP A 280 12.66 6.06 -13.68
C TRP A 280 13.77 6.33 -14.71
N GLN A 281 14.72 7.20 -14.38
CA GLN A 281 15.75 7.69 -15.30
C GLN A 281 17.16 7.58 -14.68
N GLU A 282 17.25 7.38 -13.38
CA GLU A 282 18.50 7.34 -12.65
C GLU A 282 18.59 6.07 -11.82
N GLN A 283 19.76 5.45 -11.79
CA GLN A 283 20.05 4.18 -11.12
C GLN A 283 19.13 3.04 -11.60
N THR A 284 18.84 3.03 -12.90
CA THR A 284 17.98 1.99 -13.52
C THR A 284 18.82 0.80 -13.95
N ILE A 285 18.35 -0.40 -13.63
CA ILE A 285 18.85 -1.67 -14.16
C ILE A 285 17.64 -2.49 -14.60
N ASN A 286 17.65 -2.91 -15.86
CA ASN A 286 16.59 -3.73 -16.44
C ASN A 286 17.18 -5.10 -16.74
N TYR A 287 16.62 -6.14 -16.09
CA TYR A 287 16.97 -7.54 -16.34
C TYR A 287 15.99 -8.10 -17.36
N ASN A 288 16.49 -8.37 -18.56
CA ASN A 288 15.67 -8.87 -19.67
C ASN A 288 15.85 -10.39 -19.80
N THR A 289 14.74 -11.13 -19.75
CA THR A 289 14.71 -12.54 -20.11
C THR A 289 14.20 -12.69 -21.53
N TYR A 290 14.76 -13.64 -22.27
CA TYR A 290 14.39 -13.93 -23.66
C TYR A 290 13.65 -15.25 -23.72
N ASP A 291 13.00 -15.49 -24.86
CA ASP A 291 12.47 -16.81 -25.21
C ASP A 291 13.64 -17.79 -25.33
N THR A 292 13.85 -18.56 -24.30
CA THR A 292 14.92 -19.54 -24.28
C THR A 292 14.52 -20.80 -23.51
N THR A 293 15.14 -21.91 -23.85
CA THR A 293 14.99 -23.16 -23.15
C THR A 293 16.37 -23.67 -22.74
N VAL A 294 16.57 -23.84 -21.45
CA VAL A 294 17.84 -24.32 -20.88
C VAL A 294 17.59 -25.60 -20.13
N THR A 295 18.40 -26.63 -20.42
CA THR A 295 18.39 -27.89 -19.66
C THR A 295 19.54 -27.90 -18.68
N ILE A 296 19.25 -28.21 -17.43
CA ILE A 296 20.20 -28.32 -16.31
C ILE A 296 20.13 -29.76 -15.81
N SER A 297 21.25 -30.49 -15.87
CA SER A 297 21.34 -31.85 -15.42
C SER A 297 21.99 -31.92 -14.03
N GLY A 298 21.48 -32.82 -13.17
CA GLY A 298 22.17 -33.22 -11.95
C GLY A 298 21.99 -32.28 -10.73
N VAL A 299 20.90 -31.54 -10.64
CA VAL A 299 20.60 -30.73 -9.45
C VAL A 299 19.35 -31.22 -8.73
N GLU A 300 19.53 -31.81 -7.53
CA GLU A 300 18.44 -32.07 -6.62
C GLU A 300 18.30 -30.90 -5.63
N LEU A 301 17.16 -30.20 -5.64
CA LEU A 301 16.84 -29.19 -4.62
C LEU A 301 15.79 -29.74 -3.67
N ARG A 302 16.18 -29.89 -2.42
CA ARG A 302 15.27 -30.15 -1.30
C ARG A 302 15.09 -28.86 -0.50
N GLY A 303 13.99 -28.14 -0.74
CA GLY A 303 13.67 -26.91 -0.02
C GLY A 303 14.56 -25.71 -0.38
N LEU A 304 14.39 -24.61 0.39
CA LEU A 304 15.12 -23.34 0.21
C LEU A 304 16.61 -23.39 0.66
N ASP A 305 17.20 -24.54 0.90
CA ASP A 305 18.66 -24.65 1.07
C ASP A 305 19.40 -24.49 -0.28
N ALA A 306 18.94 -23.53 -1.07
CA ALA A 306 19.60 -23.02 -2.27
C ALA A 306 20.91 -22.24 -1.93
N SER A 307 21.53 -22.54 -0.80
CA SER A 307 22.81 -21.96 -0.37
C SER A 307 24.03 -22.62 -1.05
N SER A 308 23.83 -23.56 -1.98
CA SER A 308 24.97 -24.03 -2.77
C SER A 308 25.29 -22.96 -3.82
N ASP A 309 26.42 -22.28 -3.62
CA ASP A 309 26.99 -21.36 -4.60
C ASP A 309 27.03 -21.97 -6.02
N VAL A 310 27.20 -23.29 -6.11
CA VAL A 310 27.19 -24.06 -7.36
C VAL A 310 25.83 -23.98 -8.09
N PHE A 311 24.71 -24.00 -7.38
CA PHE A 311 23.38 -23.87 -8.00
C PHE A 311 23.14 -22.45 -8.50
N ARG A 312 23.47 -21.48 -7.66
CA ARG A 312 23.35 -20.07 -8.02
C ARG A 312 24.21 -19.74 -9.25
N ASP A 313 25.48 -20.18 -9.26
CA ASP A 313 26.41 -19.95 -10.35
C ASP A 313 25.99 -20.68 -11.64
N SER A 314 25.42 -21.90 -11.52
CA SER A 314 24.88 -22.63 -12.68
C SER A 314 23.65 -21.93 -13.29
N ILE A 315 22.77 -21.38 -12.46
CA ILE A 315 21.63 -20.59 -12.93
C ILE A 315 22.13 -19.26 -13.52
N GLN A 316 22.95 -18.49 -12.82
CA GLN A 316 23.42 -17.20 -13.28
C GLN A 316 24.24 -17.30 -14.59
N ASN A 317 25.04 -18.35 -14.76
CA ASN A 317 25.81 -18.54 -15.99
C ASN A 317 25.00 -19.05 -17.18
N LYS A 318 23.87 -19.76 -16.95
CA LYS A 318 23.02 -20.30 -18.01
C LYS A 318 21.84 -19.40 -18.34
N PHE A 319 21.30 -18.69 -17.34
CA PHE A 319 20.29 -17.64 -17.54
C PHE A 319 20.99 -16.28 -17.65
N ARG A 320 21.63 -16.02 -18.79
CA ARG A 320 22.07 -14.64 -19.09
C ARG A 320 20.83 -13.78 -19.22
N SER A 321 20.52 -13.03 -18.17
CA SER A 321 19.72 -11.82 -18.34
C SER A 321 20.65 -10.75 -18.91
N ASP A 322 20.30 -10.17 -20.04
CA ASP A 322 20.99 -8.97 -20.48
C ASP A 322 20.58 -7.83 -19.58
N GLU A 323 21.57 -7.24 -18.94
CA GLU A 323 21.39 -6.03 -18.15
C GLU A 323 21.43 -4.81 -19.07
N THR A 324 20.40 -4.00 -19.00
CA THR A 324 20.33 -2.72 -19.70
C THR A 324 19.99 -1.60 -18.73
N ASN A 325 20.40 -0.38 -19.05
CA ASN A 325 20.12 0.81 -18.24
C ASN A 325 19.17 1.74 -18.99
N VAL A 326 17.98 1.24 -19.29
CA VAL A 326 16.97 1.97 -20.07
C VAL A 326 15.95 2.61 -19.13
N ASN A 327 15.59 3.83 -19.43
CA ASN A 327 14.50 4.53 -18.72
C ASN A 327 13.19 3.78 -18.88
N TYR A 328 12.39 3.74 -17.82
CA TYR A 328 11.08 3.10 -17.84
C TYR A 328 10.07 3.85 -16.98
N LYS A 329 8.81 3.46 -17.09
CA LYS A 329 7.73 4.07 -16.31
C LYS A 329 6.94 3.01 -15.56
N THR A 330 6.56 3.33 -14.32
CA THR A 330 5.61 2.56 -13.54
C THR A 330 4.41 3.41 -13.19
N SER A 331 3.22 2.82 -13.22
CA SER A 331 2.01 3.51 -12.78
C SER A 331 1.99 3.65 -11.26
N LEU A 332 1.50 4.78 -10.77
CA LEU A 332 1.13 4.89 -9.37
C LEU A 332 -0.09 3.99 -9.07
N ASN A 333 -0.17 3.50 -7.84
CA ASN A 333 -1.33 2.71 -7.39
C ASN A 333 -2.53 3.63 -7.21
N SER A 334 -3.33 3.80 -8.28
CA SER A 334 -4.49 4.67 -8.26
C SER A 334 -5.56 4.14 -7.30
N ARG A 335 -6.19 5.06 -6.57
CA ARG A 335 -7.21 4.76 -5.57
C ARG A 335 -8.49 5.52 -5.88
N THR A 336 -9.58 4.78 -6.02
CA THR A 336 -10.90 5.35 -6.30
C THR A 336 -11.84 5.13 -5.12
N PHE A 337 -12.56 6.17 -4.73
CA PHE A 337 -13.59 6.14 -3.69
C PHE A 337 -14.91 6.61 -4.26
N VAL A 338 -15.98 5.93 -3.88
CA VAL A 338 -17.36 6.40 -4.02
C VAL A 338 -18.05 6.20 -2.69
N ALA A 339 -18.74 7.21 -2.19
CA ALA A 339 -19.42 7.15 -0.91
C ALA A 339 -20.79 7.85 -0.95
N ALA A 340 -21.74 7.31 -0.21
CA ALA A 340 -23.03 7.93 0.06
C ALA A 340 -23.27 7.96 1.56
N SER A 341 -23.54 9.13 2.11
CA SER A 341 -23.75 9.35 3.54
C SER A 341 -25.16 9.84 3.82
N TYR A 342 -25.74 9.37 4.92
CA TYR A 342 -27.01 9.83 5.47
C TYR A 342 -26.85 10.27 6.92
N ASN A 343 -27.16 11.53 7.23
CA ASN A 343 -27.23 12.07 8.58
C ASN A 343 -28.65 11.89 9.11
N PHE A 344 -28.89 10.92 9.99
CA PHE A 344 -30.22 10.75 10.60
C PHE A 344 -30.41 11.67 11.80
N THR A 345 -29.34 12.08 12.47
CA THR A 345 -29.31 13.26 13.35
C THR A 345 -28.12 14.16 12.99
N PRO A 346 -28.04 15.41 13.50
CA PRO A 346 -26.87 16.24 13.31
C PRO A 346 -25.57 15.64 13.85
N LYS A 347 -25.65 14.67 14.77
CA LYS A 347 -24.51 14.00 15.39
C LYS A 347 -24.22 12.62 14.82
N ASP A 348 -25.18 12.02 14.15
CA ASP A 348 -25.15 10.62 13.75
C ASP A 348 -25.20 10.48 12.23
N ARG A 349 -24.22 9.80 11.69
CA ARG A 349 -24.07 9.58 10.24
C ARG A 349 -23.81 8.11 9.95
N VAL A 350 -24.52 7.57 8.95
CA VAL A 350 -24.18 6.31 8.30
C VAL A 350 -23.60 6.63 6.92
N THR A 351 -22.57 5.90 6.52
CA THR A 351 -21.92 6.03 5.21
C THR A 351 -21.74 4.66 4.57
N PHE A 352 -22.17 4.53 3.33
CA PHE A 352 -21.80 3.39 2.46
C PHE A 352 -20.69 3.81 1.54
N MET A 353 -19.69 2.94 1.36
CA MET A 353 -18.49 3.23 0.56
C MET A 353 -18.14 2.05 -0.31
N ALA A 354 -17.67 2.37 -1.52
CA ALA A 354 -16.92 1.49 -2.39
C ALA A 354 -15.51 2.08 -2.59
N PHE A 355 -14.52 1.21 -2.59
CA PHE A 355 -13.12 1.58 -2.75
C PHE A 355 -12.44 0.59 -3.68
N ASN A 356 -11.60 1.09 -4.58
CA ASN A 356 -10.72 0.30 -5.42
C ASN A 356 -9.28 0.80 -5.29
N ASN A 357 -8.34 -0.14 -5.16
CA ASN A 357 -6.90 0.13 -5.15
C ASN A 357 -6.24 -0.74 -6.22
N SER A 358 -5.72 -0.09 -7.26
CA SER A 358 -5.15 -0.79 -8.41
C SER A 358 -3.63 -0.96 -8.23
N VAL A 359 -3.19 -2.08 -7.65
CA VAL A 359 -1.76 -2.38 -7.47
C VAL A 359 -1.14 -2.93 -8.76
N PHE A 360 -1.83 -3.86 -9.41
CA PHE A 360 -1.37 -4.49 -10.66
C PHE A 360 -2.20 -4.05 -11.88
N GLY A 361 -2.83 -2.87 -11.82
CA GLY A 361 -3.75 -2.44 -12.87
C GLY A 361 -5.12 -3.13 -12.83
N GLU A 362 -5.35 -4.01 -11.87
CA GLU A 362 -6.58 -4.79 -11.73
C GLU A 362 -7.64 -4.04 -10.92
N ILE A 363 -8.90 -4.32 -11.21
CA ILE A 363 -10.03 -3.81 -10.44
C ILE A 363 -10.33 -4.81 -9.31
N ASP A 364 -10.08 -4.41 -8.08
CA ASP A 364 -10.34 -5.21 -6.86
C ASP A 364 -11.16 -4.37 -5.86
N PRO A 365 -12.50 -4.33 -6.02
CA PRO A 365 -13.36 -3.47 -5.24
C PRO A 365 -13.56 -3.97 -3.82
N SER A 366 -13.59 -3.05 -2.89
CA SER A 366 -13.91 -3.28 -1.48
C SER A 366 -15.10 -2.42 -1.09
N PHE A 367 -15.92 -2.92 -0.18
CA PHE A 367 -17.13 -2.23 0.26
C PHE A 367 -17.14 -2.07 1.78
N ALA A 368 -17.70 -0.97 2.25
CA ALA A 368 -17.84 -0.74 3.68
C ALA A 368 -19.14 0.00 4.00
N MET A 369 -19.63 -0.26 5.21
CA MET A 369 -20.65 0.52 5.88
C MET A 369 -20.07 1.05 7.18
N ALA A 370 -20.23 2.34 7.42
CA ALA A 370 -19.70 3.00 8.60
C ALA A 370 -20.80 3.76 9.35
N TYR A 371 -20.66 3.79 10.67
CA TYR A 371 -21.42 4.66 11.54
C TYR A 371 -20.48 5.58 12.31
N ASN A 372 -20.78 6.87 12.35
CA ASN A 372 -20.02 7.86 13.12
C ASN A 372 -20.95 8.65 14.04
N HIS A 373 -20.51 8.81 15.27
CA HIS A 373 -21.12 9.69 16.25
C HIS A 373 -20.19 10.85 16.59
N THR A 374 -20.74 12.05 16.55
CA THR A 374 -20.06 13.31 16.75
C THR A 374 -20.41 13.89 18.12
N MET A 375 -19.41 14.14 18.95
CA MET A 375 -19.52 14.77 20.27
C MET A 375 -18.74 16.09 20.30
N ASN A 376 -18.91 16.91 21.34
CA ASN A 376 -18.30 18.25 21.42
C ASN A 376 -16.77 18.30 21.26
N LYS A 377 -16.05 17.21 21.54
CA LYS A 377 -14.58 17.14 21.47
C LYS A 377 -14.07 15.88 20.75
N PHE A 378 -14.99 15.02 20.37
CA PHE A 378 -14.65 13.72 19.79
C PHE A 378 -15.52 13.43 18.58
N ILE A 379 -14.95 12.75 17.63
CA ILE A 379 -15.68 11.94 16.68
C ILE A 379 -15.24 10.49 16.88
N ILE A 380 -16.19 9.58 16.99
CA ILE A 380 -15.93 8.14 17.05
C ILE A 380 -16.75 7.44 15.97
N GLY A 381 -16.23 6.36 15.45
CA GLY A 381 -16.94 5.59 14.45
C GLY A 381 -16.54 4.13 14.42
N LEU A 382 -17.46 3.34 13.89
CA LEU A 382 -17.27 1.93 13.59
C LEU A 382 -17.46 1.72 12.09
N VAL A 383 -16.69 0.80 11.52
CA VAL A 383 -16.70 0.48 10.09
C VAL A 383 -16.79 -1.04 9.95
N ALA A 384 -17.82 -1.54 9.31
CA ALA A 384 -17.86 -2.92 8.83
C ALA A 384 -17.47 -2.93 7.36
N SER A 385 -16.49 -3.73 6.98
CA SER A 385 -16.03 -3.79 5.61
C SER A 385 -15.80 -5.22 5.12
N LYS A 386 -16.07 -5.42 3.82
CA LYS A 386 -15.68 -6.61 3.07
C LYS A 386 -14.72 -6.19 1.98
N ARG A 387 -13.60 -6.88 1.86
CA ARG A 387 -12.54 -6.51 0.93
C ARG A 387 -12.14 -7.68 0.05
N GLY A 388 -12.09 -7.38 -1.27
CA GLY A 388 -11.60 -8.28 -2.29
C GLY A 388 -12.37 -9.59 -2.43
N PRO A 389 -11.80 -10.54 -3.17
CA PRO A 389 -12.39 -11.86 -3.40
C PRO A 389 -12.47 -12.72 -2.13
N GLU A 390 -11.75 -12.34 -1.09
CA GLU A 390 -11.80 -13.01 0.20
C GLU A 390 -13.11 -12.70 0.93
N ASN A 391 -13.74 -13.74 1.46
CA ASN A 391 -15.00 -13.60 2.23
C ASN A 391 -14.78 -13.09 3.66
N GLU A 392 -13.68 -12.42 3.95
CA GLU A 392 -13.40 -11.89 5.28
C GLU A 392 -14.08 -10.54 5.51
N TYR A 393 -14.84 -10.48 6.60
CA TYR A 393 -15.41 -9.25 7.13
C TYR A 393 -14.48 -8.66 8.18
N ASN A 394 -14.24 -7.35 8.10
CA ASN A 394 -13.44 -6.61 9.07
C ASN A 394 -14.32 -5.62 9.81
N ILE A 395 -14.01 -5.42 11.08
CA ILE A 395 -14.59 -4.35 11.90
C ILE A 395 -13.51 -3.36 12.23
N GLY A 396 -13.62 -2.18 11.67
CA GLY A 396 -12.74 -1.04 11.88
C GLY A 396 -13.30 -0.05 12.89
N ALA A 397 -12.44 0.82 13.37
CA ALA A 397 -12.80 1.92 14.25
C ALA A 397 -12.00 3.17 13.90
N ASN A 398 -12.58 4.33 14.19
CA ASN A 398 -11.89 5.61 14.11
C ASN A 398 -12.25 6.48 15.30
N ILE A 399 -11.30 7.30 15.70
CA ILE A 399 -11.47 8.33 16.71
C ILE A 399 -10.61 9.54 16.36
N ALA A 400 -11.16 10.73 16.55
CA ALA A 400 -10.39 11.96 16.61
C ALA A 400 -10.85 12.79 17.80
N SER A 401 -9.90 13.44 18.46
CA SER A 401 -10.14 14.24 19.66
C SER A 401 -9.37 15.55 19.60
N ASP A 402 -10.04 16.64 19.95
CA ASP A 402 -9.45 17.98 20.04
C ASP A 402 -9.19 18.36 21.51
N ILE A 403 -7.92 18.52 21.86
CA ILE A 403 -7.45 18.89 23.18
C ILE A 403 -6.80 20.29 23.08
N GLY A 404 -7.61 21.33 23.18
CA GLY A 404 -7.17 22.70 22.90
C GLY A 404 -6.76 22.85 21.45
N PRO A 405 -5.55 23.33 21.13
CA PRO A 405 -5.06 23.42 19.77
C PRO A 405 -4.51 22.07 19.23
N LEU A 406 -4.36 21.07 20.07
CA LEU A 406 -3.84 19.75 19.69
C LEU A 406 -4.99 18.83 19.29
N GLN A 407 -4.91 18.24 18.11
CA GLN A 407 -5.78 17.16 17.65
C GLN A 407 -5.01 15.85 17.61
N LEU A 408 -5.61 14.82 18.16
CA LEU A 408 -5.16 13.43 18.09
C LEU A 408 -6.15 12.64 17.25
N TYR A 409 -5.67 11.74 16.39
CA TYR A 409 -6.55 10.81 15.71
C TYR A 409 -5.92 9.43 15.55
N LEU A 410 -6.79 8.42 15.55
CA LEU A 410 -6.47 7.03 15.27
C LEU A 410 -7.57 6.44 14.37
N ALA A 411 -7.16 5.68 13.37
CA ALA A 411 -8.07 4.95 12.50
C ALA A 411 -7.48 3.58 12.15
N ALA A 412 -8.31 2.55 12.21
CA ALA A 412 -7.97 1.19 11.82
C ALA A 412 -9.18 0.52 11.15
N ASP A 413 -9.02 -0.12 10.00
CA ASP A 413 -10.09 -0.85 9.31
C ASP A 413 -10.28 -2.27 9.88
N ASN A 414 -9.35 -2.72 10.70
CA ASN A 414 -9.44 -3.92 11.49
C ASN A 414 -9.04 -3.66 12.96
N ALA A 415 -9.99 -3.24 13.77
CA ALA A 415 -9.78 -2.90 15.18
C ALA A 415 -9.77 -4.13 16.12
N LEU A 416 -10.21 -5.31 15.65
CA LEU A 416 -10.26 -6.54 16.44
C LEU A 416 -8.88 -7.20 16.62
N ILE A 417 -7.86 -6.68 15.97
CA ILE A 417 -6.47 -7.17 16.00
C ILE A 417 -5.82 -7.11 17.38
N THR A 418 -6.33 -6.28 18.27
CA THR A 418 -5.61 -5.85 19.49
C THR A 418 -5.11 -6.99 20.40
N ASN A 419 -5.77 -8.16 20.38
CA ASN A 419 -5.41 -9.26 21.28
C ASN A 419 -4.69 -10.43 20.60
N ARG A 420 -4.85 -10.60 19.28
CA ARG A 420 -4.25 -11.72 18.52
C ARG A 420 -4.03 -11.32 17.06
N PRO A 421 -3.04 -10.46 16.78
CA PRO A 421 -2.76 -9.97 15.43
C PRO A 421 -2.42 -11.10 14.46
N GLU A 422 -1.87 -12.20 14.96
CA GLU A 422 -1.49 -13.38 14.16
C GLU A 422 -2.66 -14.10 13.50
N ARG A 423 -3.90 -13.89 13.98
CA ARG A 423 -5.12 -14.54 13.44
C ARG A 423 -5.73 -13.84 12.23
N PHE A 424 -5.17 -12.72 11.83
CA PHE A 424 -5.72 -11.90 10.75
C PHE A 424 -4.82 -11.92 9.52
N SER A 425 -5.44 -11.90 8.34
CA SER A 425 -4.79 -11.74 7.04
C SER A 425 -4.61 -10.26 6.67
N LYS A 426 -5.17 -9.36 7.47
CA LYS A 426 -5.20 -7.91 7.23
C LYS A 426 -4.91 -7.14 8.51
N ILE A 427 -3.94 -6.26 8.45
CA ILE A 427 -3.59 -5.34 9.53
C ILE A 427 -3.53 -3.94 8.95
N ASP A 428 -4.09 -2.94 9.65
CA ASP A 428 -3.98 -1.55 9.29
C ASP A 428 -4.13 -0.61 10.47
N PHE A 429 -3.44 0.50 10.40
CA PHE A 429 -3.66 1.62 11.31
C PHE A 429 -3.19 2.94 10.70
N ARG A 430 -3.76 4.02 11.17
CA ARG A 430 -3.26 5.38 11.01
C ARG A 430 -3.36 6.12 12.32
N PHE A 431 -2.27 6.78 12.65
CA PHE A 431 -2.15 7.63 13.83
C PHE A 431 -1.54 8.96 13.43
N GLY A 432 -2.02 10.04 14.04
CA GLY A 432 -1.43 11.34 13.80
C GLY A 432 -1.85 12.42 14.76
N LEU A 433 -1.10 13.51 14.66
CA LEU A 433 -1.18 14.70 15.48
C LEU A 433 -1.31 15.93 14.59
N ASN A 434 -2.15 16.89 14.99
CA ASN A 434 -2.28 18.18 14.33
C ASN A 434 -2.29 19.31 15.36
N LEU A 435 -1.73 20.45 14.98
CA LEU A 435 -1.92 21.71 15.67
C LEU A 435 -2.93 22.55 14.88
N MET A 436 -4.01 22.95 15.52
CA MET A 436 -5.13 23.64 14.91
C MET A 436 -5.31 25.03 15.50
N PHE A 437 -5.37 26.02 14.64
CA PHE A 437 -5.47 27.44 15.01
C PHE A 437 -6.67 28.10 14.32
N GLY A 438 -7.11 29.23 14.90
CA GLY A 438 -8.28 29.96 14.41
C GLY A 438 -9.57 29.19 14.63
N TYR A 439 -9.58 28.34 15.62
CA TYR A 439 -10.61 27.39 15.95
C TYR A 439 -11.78 28.09 16.64
N LYS A 440 -12.92 28.15 15.99
CA LYS A 440 -14.18 28.16 16.73
C LYS A 440 -14.35 26.75 17.25
N ARG A 441 -14.36 26.56 18.59
CA ARG A 441 -14.54 25.23 19.22
C ARG A 441 -15.59 24.47 18.43
N TRP A 442 -15.17 23.32 17.90
CA TRP A 442 -16.08 22.46 17.18
C TRP A 442 -17.18 22.03 18.16
N LYS A 443 -18.36 22.56 17.95
CA LYS A 443 -19.56 22.13 18.63
C LYS A 443 -20.20 21.10 17.72
N ALA A 444 -20.57 19.96 18.29
CA ALA A 444 -21.43 19.06 17.55
C ALA A 444 -22.66 19.84 17.09
N PRO A 445 -23.05 19.76 15.82
CA PRO A 445 -24.25 20.43 15.33
C PRO A 445 -25.44 20.09 16.21
N THR A 446 -26.23 21.07 16.57
CA THR A 446 -27.44 20.88 17.37
C THR A 446 -28.67 20.70 16.50
N ASP A 447 -28.64 21.23 15.28
CA ASP A 447 -29.67 21.04 14.28
C ASP A 447 -29.10 20.91 12.86
N TYR A 448 -29.94 20.75 11.86
CA TYR A 448 -29.53 20.58 10.46
C TYR A 448 -29.07 21.87 9.81
N ALA A 449 -29.46 23.03 10.32
CA ALA A 449 -28.99 24.31 9.80
C ALA A 449 -27.51 24.53 10.15
N GLU A 450 -27.05 24.07 11.31
CA GLU A 450 -25.64 24.12 11.71
C GLU A 450 -24.74 23.22 10.85
N LEU A 451 -25.29 22.15 10.23
CA LEU A 451 -24.56 21.30 9.28
C LEU A 451 -24.23 22.05 7.97
N ASP A 452 -24.97 23.08 7.63
CA ASP A 452 -24.71 23.87 6.43
C ASP A 452 -23.57 24.89 6.64
N ASP A 453 -23.26 25.22 7.89
CA ASP A 453 -22.18 26.14 8.27
C ASP A 453 -20.83 25.44 8.55
N LEU A 454 -20.82 24.13 8.62
CA LEU A 454 -19.63 23.28 8.74
C LEU A 454 -19.08 22.88 7.38
#